data_55e4bcf6aadc02ad59c0a11f2a049201
#
_entry.id   55e4bcf6aadc02ad59c0a11f2a049201
#
_cell.length_a   1.000
_cell.length_b   1.000
_cell.length_c   1.000
_cell.angle_alpha   90.00
_cell.angle_beta   90.00
_cell.angle_gamma   90.00
#
_symmetry.space_group_name_H-M   'P 1'
#
loop_
_entity.id
_entity.type
_entity.pdbx_description
1 polymer ?
#
loop_
_entity_poly.entity_id
_entity_poly.type
_entity_poly.pdbx_seq_one_letter_code
_entity_poly.pdbx_strand_id
1 'polypeptide(L)'
;MKKLIYLGTSAGGMRPKAVVAYNLETEEFRSGQEDLPENFKQYIIKFKEADDSPTTEIEMVYSEMAKAAGINMMPCFLKEIDGRNHFVTERFDRKDGDKILSQPLAAIMPGADDYMKLCWLAETLKLPQEDKDQIFIRMVFNYVAGISDDYNKNISFIMDKTGRWRLSPAYDVMFTANTWENSSAHIHSMGVMGKRSALTTSDFVNFAEDFVEEPEKKILQVFDAVSKFQSLCVTYGIDKAISDKIQHVLDGLVTDDLNLLQLT
;
A
#
# COMPACT_ATOMS: atom_id res chain seq x y z
N MET A 1 -20.51 -1.55 15.73
CA MET A 1 -19.42 -2.55 15.59
C MET A 1 -19.87 -4.00 15.60
N LYS A 2 -20.49 -4.56 16.68
CA LYS A 2 -20.89 -5.99 16.71
C LYS A 2 -21.70 -6.43 15.49
N LYS A 3 -22.66 -5.64 15.03
CA LYS A 3 -23.51 -5.95 13.86
C LYS A 3 -22.70 -6.05 12.55
N LEU A 4 -21.64 -5.26 12.36
CA LEU A 4 -20.76 -5.29 11.19
C LEU A 4 -19.84 -6.52 11.19
N ILE A 5 -19.35 -6.92 12.36
CA ILE A 5 -18.55 -8.16 12.50
C ILE A 5 -19.38 -9.40 12.14
N TYR A 6 -20.68 -9.39 12.45
CA TYR A 6 -21.60 -10.49 12.06
C TYR A 6 -21.99 -10.44 10.59
N LEU A 7 -22.00 -9.27 9.95
CA LEU A 7 -22.31 -9.12 8.52
C LEU A 7 -21.10 -9.46 7.62
N GLY A 8 -19.89 -9.28 8.12
CA GLY A 8 -18.67 -9.48 7.37
C GLY A 8 -18.06 -10.85 7.56
N THR A 9 -17.44 -11.40 6.53
CA THR A 9 -16.52 -12.54 6.66
C THR A 9 -15.12 -12.06 6.97
N SER A 10 -14.40 -12.82 7.81
CA SER A 10 -13.00 -12.54 8.10
C SER A 10 -12.17 -12.59 6.80
N ALA A 11 -11.56 -11.46 6.44
CA ALA A 11 -10.46 -11.45 5.49
C ALA A 11 -9.17 -11.73 6.28
N GLY A 12 -8.35 -12.68 5.85
CA GLY A 12 -7.12 -13.05 6.54
C GLY A 12 -6.20 -11.87 6.88
N GLY A 13 -5.27 -12.08 7.81
CA GLY A 13 -4.32 -11.07 8.31
C GLY A 13 -4.51 -10.78 9.81
N MET A 14 -3.51 -10.14 10.45
CA MET A 14 -3.45 -9.99 11.91
C MET A 14 -4.47 -8.99 12.49
N ARG A 15 -4.83 -7.94 11.75
CA ARG A 15 -5.75 -6.90 12.26
C ARG A 15 -7.21 -7.27 12.04
N PRO A 16 -8.12 -6.92 12.96
CA PRO A 16 -9.55 -7.14 12.80
C PRO A 16 -10.07 -6.43 11.55
N LYS A 17 -10.62 -7.19 10.62
CA LYS A 17 -11.19 -6.68 9.37
C LYS A 17 -12.38 -7.52 8.92
N ALA A 18 -13.25 -6.92 8.12
CA ALA A 18 -14.41 -7.61 7.54
C ALA A 18 -14.62 -7.22 6.08
N VAL A 19 -15.17 -8.16 5.30
CA VAL A 19 -15.66 -7.89 3.95
C VAL A 19 -17.12 -7.48 4.06
N VAL A 20 -17.44 -6.31 3.56
CA VAL A 20 -18.79 -5.71 3.61
C VAL A 20 -19.19 -5.18 2.24
N ALA A 21 -20.47 -5.05 1.99
CA ALA A 21 -21.00 -4.21 0.94
C ALA A 21 -21.45 -2.87 1.54
N TYR A 22 -21.17 -1.79 0.84
CA TYR A 22 -21.49 -0.44 1.29
C TYR A 22 -22.03 0.40 0.14
N ASN A 23 -23.09 1.15 0.43
CA ASN A 23 -23.65 2.15 -0.46
C ASN A 23 -23.21 3.53 0.02
N LEU A 24 -22.46 4.26 -0.81
CA LEU A 24 -21.93 5.59 -0.47
C LEU A 24 -23.02 6.66 -0.34
N GLU A 25 -24.16 6.51 -1.01
CA GLU A 25 -25.26 7.50 -0.99
C GLU A 25 -26.13 7.35 0.25
N THR A 26 -26.50 6.11 0.57
CA THR A 26 -27.38 5.81 1.71
C THR A 26 -26.62 5.52 3.01
N GLU A 27 -25.30 5.39 2.93
CA GLU A 27 -24.44 5.00 4.03
C GLU A 27 -24.79 3.64 4.68
N GLU A 28 -25.49 2.78 3.92
CA GLU A 28 -25.94 1.47 4.38
C GLU A 28 -24.86 0.41 4.20
N PHE A 29 -24.64 -0.40 5.23
CA PHE A 29 -23.81 -1.61 5.18
C PHE A 29 -24.68 -2.85 5.03
N ARG A 30 -24.20 -3.79 4.18
CA ARG A 30 -24.77 -5.13 4.00
C ARG A 30 -23.68 -6.19 4.06
N SER A 31 -24.08 -7.45 4.12
CA SER A 31 -23.17 -8.57 3.93
C SER A 31 -22.55 -8.52 2.53
N GLY A 32 -21.23 -8.65 2.45
CA GLY A 32 -20.53 -8.74 1.15
C GLY A 32 -20.68 -10.09 0.43
N GLN A 33 -21.51 -11.00 0.95
CA GLN A 33 -21.73 -12.35 0.40
C GLN A 33 -23.09 -12.54 -0.30
N GLU A 34 -23.97 -11.57 -0.17
CA GLU A 34 -25.31 -11.60 -0.77
C GLU A 34 -25.30 -11.01 -2.18
N ASP A 35 -26.33 -11.30 -2.97
CA ASP A 35 -26.59 -10.60 -4.21
C ASP A 35 -26.86 -9.13 -3.90
N LEU A 36 -26.03 -8.24 -4.44
CA LEU A 36 -26.04 -6.83 -4.11
C LEU A 36 -26.83 -6.03 -5.15
N PRO A 37 -27.67 -5.07 -4.71
CA PRO A 37 -28.23 -4.07 -5.62
C PRO A 37 -27.11 -3.27 -6.31
N GLU A 38 -27.42 -2.70 -7.48
CA GLU A 38 -26.44 -1.99 -8.35
C GLU A 38 -25.66 -0.88 -7.65
N ASN A 39 -26.24 -0.23 -6.62
CA ASN A 39 -25.61 0.90 -5.91
C ASN A 39 -24.69 0.46 -4.76
N PHE A 40 -24.53 -0.86 -4.52
CA PHE A 40 -23.62 -1.37 -3.50
C PHE A 40 -22.31 -1.83 -4.13
N LYS A 41 -21.20 -1.42 -3.54
CA LYS A 41 -19.88 -1.93 -3.86
C LYS A 41 -19.32 -2.75 -2.70
N GLN A 42 -18.34 -3.59 -2.99
CA GLN A 42 -17.69 -4.41 -1.97
C GLN A 42 -16.43 -3.73 -1.44
N TYR A 43 -16.31 -3.70 -0.13
CA TYR A 43 -15.23 -3.07 0.62
C TYR A 43 -14.62 -4.03 1.62
N ILE A 44 -13.40 -3.71 2.03
CA ILE A 44 -12.79 -4.22 3.25
C ILE A 44 -12.82 -3.08 4.26
N ILE A 45 -13.39 -3.33 5.44
CA ILE A 45 -13.29 -2.45 6.59
C ILE A 45 -12.25 -2.99 7.56
N LYS A 46 -11.25 -2.19 7.92
CA LYS A 46 -10.28 -2.46 8.98
C LYS A 46 -10.71 -1.70 10.22
N PHE A 47 -10.93 -2.42 11.30
CA PHE A 47 -11.44 -1.83 12.53
C PHE A 47 -10.33 -1.17 13.33
N LYS A 48 -10.60 0.03 13.86
CA LYS A 48 -9.73 0.67 14.84
C LYS A 48 -9.66 -0.20 16.10
N GLU A 49 -8.46 -0.41 16.61
CA GLU A 49 -8.20 -1.26 17.77
C GLU A 49 -8.74 -0.64 19.09
N ALA A 50 -8.85 -1.45 20.11
CA ALA A 50 -9.47 -1.02 21.39
C ALA A 50 -8.58 -0.05 22.18
N ASP A 51 -7.29 -0.04 21.92
CA ASP A 51 -6.29 0.86 22.55
C ASP A 51 -6.29 2.28 21.97
N ASP A 52 -7.21 2.56 21.03
CA ASP A 52 -7.31 3.84 20.31
C ASP A 52 -6.04 4.27 19.54
N SER A 53 -5.11 3.36 19.30
CA SER A 53 -3.97 3.60 18.42
C SER A 53 -4.45 4.17 17.07
N PRO A 54 -3.79 5.20 16.50
CA PRO A 54 -4.24 5.86 15.26
C PRO A 54 -3.87 5.06 14.00
N THR A 55 -3.94 3.73 14.07
CA THR A 55 -3.50 2.83 12.99
C THR A 55 -4.32 3.00 11.71
N THR A 56 -5.63 3.24 11.84
CA THR A 56 -6.54 3.48 10.71
C THR A 56 -6.34 4.85 10.07
N GLU A 57 -6.07 5.87 10.88
CA GLU A 57 -5.73 7.21 10.42
C GLU A 57 -4.35 7.22 9.74
N ILE A 58 -3.36 6.51 10.29
CA ILE A 58 -2.04 6.34 9.66
C ILE A 58 -2.18 5.64 8.30
N GLU A 59 -2.99 4.57 8.20
CA GLU A 59 -3.23 3.90 6.93
C GLU A 59 -3.89 4.84 5.91
N MET A 60 -4.77 5.75 6.36
CA MET A 60 -5.36 6.78 5.50
C MET A 60 -4.31 7.79 5.02
N VAL A 61 -3.45 8.31 5.90
CA VAL A 61 -2.33 9.20 5.55
C VAL A 61 -1.43 8.55 4.50
N TYR A 62 -1.07 7.29 4.71
CA TYR A 62 -0.24 6.53 3.77
C TYR A 62 -0.91 6.30 2.42
N SER A 63 -2.22 6.07 2.41
CA SER A 63 -3.00 5.97 1.16
C SER A 63 -3.00 7.28 0.38
N GLU A 64 -3.08 8.43 1.05
CA GLU A 64 -3.01 9.75 0.39
C GLU A 64 -1.59 10.04 -0.13
N MET A 65 -0.53 9.73 0.64
CA MET A 65 0.85 9.84 0.16
C MET A 65 1.08 8.91 -1.05
N ALA A 66 0.62 7.67 -1.00
CA ALA A 66 0.75 6.72 -2.11
C ALA A 66 0.08 7.24 -3.39
N LYS A 67 -1.13 7.79 -3.29
CA LYS A 67 -1.82 8.42 -4.43
C LYS A 67 -1.03 9.63 -4.96
N ALA A 68 -0.49 10.47 -4.07
CA ALA A 68 0.34 11.62 -4.45
C ALA A 68 1.64 11.19 -5.14
N ALA A 69 2.21 10.04 -4.76
CA ALA A 69 3.36 9.42 -5.42
C ALA A 69 3.01 8.79 -6.77
N GLY A 70 1.74 8.80 -7.20
CA GLY A 70 1.30 8.18 -8.45
C GLY A 70 1.06 6.67 -8.34
N ILE A 71 1.00 6.12 -7.13
CA ILE A 71 0.65 4.71 -6.91
C ILE A 71 -0.84 4.50 -7.16
N ASN A 72 -1.17 3.50 -7.96
CA ASN A 72 -2.55 3.08 -8.19
C ASN A 72 -3.12 2.45 -6.91
N MET A 73 -4.03 3.16 -6.25
CA MET A 73 -4.74 2.78 -5.04
C MET A 73 -6.23 2.70 -5.30
N MET A 74 -6.93 1.76 -4.64
CA MET A 74 -8.38 1.78 -4.65
C MET A 74 -8.92 2.97 -3.85
N PRO A 75 -10.15 3.45 -4.15
CA PRO A 75 -10.83 4.42 -3.29
C PRO A 75 -10.88 3.95 -1.84
N CYS A 76 -10.49 4.81 -0.92
CA CYS A 76 -10.50 4.55 0.50
C CYS A 76 -10.92 5.80 1.29
N PHE A 77 -11.45 5.60 2.48
CA PHE A 77 -11.92 6.66 3.36
C PHE A 77 -11.98 6.18 4.81
N LEU A 78 -12.05 7.13 5.74
CA LEU A 78 -12.35 6.84 7.14
C LEU A 78 -13.88 6.89 7.35
N LYS A 79 -14.43 5.87 7.99
CA LYS A 79 -15.83 5.83 8.41
C LYS A 79 -15.91 5.81 9.92
N GLU A 80 -16.56 6.83 10.48
CA GLU A 80 -16.85 6.85 11.90
C GLU A 80 -17.99 5.89 12.24
N ILE A 81 -17.77 4.99 13.19
CA ILE A 81 -18.75 4.05 13.74
C ILE A 81 -18.50 3.94 15.24
N ASP A 82 -19.55 4.16 16.04
CA ASP A 82 -19.47 4.14 17.51
C ASP A 82 -18.36 5.09 18.06
N GLY A 83 -18.18 6.27 17.43
CA GLY A 83 -17.20 7.29 17.84
C GLY A 83 -15.75 6.96 17.48
N ARG A 84 -15.51 5.98 16.59
CA ARG A 84 -14.17 5.56 16.16
C ARG A 84 -14.06 5.55 14.64
N ASN A 85 -12.94 6.02 14.14
CA ASN A 85 -12.64 6.01 12.71
C ASN A 85 -12.13 4.64 12.28
N HIS A 86 -12.80 4.01 11.33
CA HIS A 86 -12.40 2.76 10.69
C HIS A 86 -11.93 3.03 9.27
N PHE A 87 -10.86 2.35 8.84
CA PHE A 87 -10.38 2.48 7.46
C PHE A 87 -11.20 1.56 6.54
N VAL A 88 -11.72 2.13 5.46
CA VAL A 88 -12.55 1.42 4.48
C VAL A 88 -11.91 1.57 3.10
N THR A 89 -11.68 0.45 2.42
CA THR A 89 -11.12 0.44 1.05
C THR A 89 -11.97 -0.42 0.13
N GLU A 90 -12.21 0.09 -1.09
CA GLU A 90 -12.93 -0.65 -2.14
C GLU A 90 -12.11 -1.87 -2.58
N ARG A 91 -12.77 -2.97 -2.86
CA ARG A 91 -12.10 -4.20 -3.32
C ARG A 91 -11.78 -4.11 -4.81
N PHE A 92 -10.53 -4.34 -5.18
CA PHE A 92 -10.08 -4.38 -6.57
C PHE A 92 -10.42 -5.69 -7.29
N ASP A 93 -10.68 -6.75 -6.53
CA ASP A 93 -11.03 -8.08 -7.08
C ASP A 93 -12.54 -8.26 -7.30
N ARG A 94 -13.26 -7.14 -7.35
CA ARG A 94 -14.70 -7.06 -7.65
C ARG A 94 -14.96 -5.93 -8.62
N LYS A 95 -15.70 -6.22 -9.67
CA LYS A 95 -16.12 -5.22 -10.66
C LYS A 95 -17.50 -5.57 -11.20
N ASP A 96 -18.43 -4.63 -11.11
CA ASP A 96 -19.80 -4.75 -11.64
C ASP A 96 -20.51 -6.06 -11.22
N GLY A 97 -20.30 -6.49 -9.94
CA GLY A 97 -20.82 -7.74 -9.40
C GLY A 97 -19.96 -8.98 -9.70
N ASP A 98 -19.07 -8.92 -10.68
CA ASP A 98 -18.19 -10.01 -11.06
C ASP A 98 -16.95 -10.14 -10.14
N LYS A 99 -16.48 -11.38 -9.97
CA LYS A 99 -15.18 -11.65 -9.33
C LYS A 99 -14.07 -11.60 -10.37
N ILE A 100 -13.03 -10.84 -10.08
CA ILE A 100 -11.80 -10.81 -10.87
C ILE A 100 -10.82 -11.82 -10.24
N LEU A 101 -10.19 -12.66 -11.07
CA LEU A 101 -9.14 -13.55 -10.59
C LEU A 101 -7.99 -12.70 -10.05
N SER A 102 -7.64 -12.92 -8.79
CA SER A 102 -6.52 -12.27 -8.13
C SER A 102 -5.62 -13.31 -7.48
N GLN A 103 -4.30 -13.16 -7.65
CA GLN A 103 -3.29 -14.04 -7.08
C GLN A 103 -2.17 -13.21 -6.46
N PRO A 104 -1.80 -13.44 -5.18
CA PRO A 104 -0.65 -12.79 -4.58
C PRO A 104 0.64 -13.35 -5.20
N LEU A 105 1.70 -12.52 -5.21
CA LEU A 105 3.04 -12.92 -5.68
C LEU A 105 3.50 -14.20 -4.97
N ALA A 106 3.22 -14.34 -3.68
CA ALA A 106 3.54 -15.54 -2.91
C ALA A 106 2.91 -16.83 -3.46
N ALA A 107 1.76 -16.75 -4.13
CA ALA A 107 1.11 -17.91 -4.74
C ALA A 107 1.67 -18.22 -6.14
N ILE A 108 2.06 -17.19 -6.90
CA ILE A 108 2.61 -17.35 -8.25
C ILE A 108 4.09 -17.77 -8.19
N MET A 109 4.85 -17.11 -7.30
CA MET A 109 6.29 -17.33 -7.12
C MET A 109 6.60 -17.47 -5.62
N PRO A 110 6.41 -18.66 -5.03
CA PRO A 110 6.81 -18.91 -3.65
C PRO A 110 8.31 -18.61 -3.45
N GLY A 111 8.64 -17.87 -2.39
CA GLY A 111 10.02 -17.47 -2.10
C GLY A 111 10.52 -16.27 -2.92
N ALA A 112 9.65 -15.54 -3.61
CA ALA A 112 9.99 -14.22 -4.13
C ALA A 112 10.23 -13.26 -2.94
N ASP A 113 11.47 -12.81 -2.79
CA ASP A 113 11.97 -12.00 -1.68
C ASP A 113 12.87 -10.84 -2.14
N ASP A 114 12.85 -10.55 -3.44
CA ASP A 114 13.59 -9.46 -4.07
C ASP A 114 12.79 -8.87 -5.23
N TYR A 115 12.83 -7.54 -5.39
CA TYR A 115 12.12 -6.85 -6.45
C TYR A 115 12.64 -7.23 -7.86
N MET A 116 13.89 -7.69 -8.00
CA MET A 116 14.37 -8.24 -9.28
C MET A 116 13.58 -9.47 -9.72
N LYS A 117 13.17 -10.35 -8.77
CA LYS A 117 12.30 -11.49 -9.08
C LYS A 117 10.91 -11.05 -9.53
N LEU A 118 10.40 -9.95 -8.94
CA LEU A 118 9.13 -9.35 -9.34
C LEU A 118 9.22 -8.75 -10.75
N CYS A 119 10.34 -8.07 -11.10
CA CYS A 119 10.60 -7.59 -12.45
C CYS A 119 10.66 -8.74 -13.47
N TRP A 120 11.36 -9.82 -13.14
CA TRP A 120 11.41 -11.00 -13.99
C TRP A 120 10.01 -11.61 -14.22
N LEU A 121 9.19 -11.67 -13.18
CA LEU A 121 7.80 -12.14 -13.30
C LEU A 121 6.96 -11.18 -14.17
N ALA A 122 7.14 -9.86 -14.01
CA ALA A 122 6.44 -8.86 -14.82
C ALA A 122 6.73 -9.04 -16.33
N GLU A 123 7.98 -9.31 -16.69
CA GLU A 123 8.37 -9.65 -18.07
C GLU A 123 7.73 -10.97 -18.53
N THR A 124 7.77 -12.01 -17.70
CA THR A 124 7.19 -13.32 -18.01
C THR A 124 5.67 -13.24 -18.24
N LEU A 125 4.96 -12.44 -17.43
CA LEU A 125 3.53 -12.19 -17.56
C LEU A 125 3.19 -11.16 -18.65
N LYS A 126 4.21 -10.57 -19.30
CA LYS A 126 4.08 -9.52 -20.31
C LYS A 126 3.25 -8.33 -19.83
N LEU A 127 3.53 -7.87 -18.61
CA LEU A 127 2.86 -6.70 -18.06
C LEU A 127 3.19 -5.45 -18.90
N PRO A 128 2.24 -4.54 -19.10
CA PRO A 128 2.51 -3.28 -19.79
C PRO A 128 3.46 -2.39 -18.98
N GLN A 129 4.09 -1.42 -19.65
CA GLN A 129 5.07 -0.51 -19.05
C GLN A 129 4.52 0.22 -17.80
N GLU A 130 3.26 0.63 -17.84
CA GLU A 130 2.57 1.26 -16.70
C GLU A 130 2.62 0.40 -15.42
N ASP A 131 2.46 -0.93 -15.55
CA ASP A 131 2.52 -1.83 -14.39
C ASP A 131 3.97 -2.02 -13.90
N LYS A 132 4.96 -1.99 -14.80
CA LYS A 132 6.37 -2.01 -14.45
C LYS A 132 6.77 -0.74 -13.70
N ASP A 133 6.33 0.41 -14.19
CA ASP A 133 6.49 1.70 -13.50
C ASP A 133 5.85 1.67 -12.11
N GLN A 134 4.67 1.06 -11.98
CA GLN A 134 4.00 0.88 -10.69
C GLN A 134 4.79 0.00 -9.72
N ILE A 135 5.46 -1.06 -10.20
CA ILE A 135 6.34 -1.90 -9.37
C ILE A 135 7.48 -1.04 -8.81
N PHE A 136 8.12 -0.25 -9.66
CA PHE A 136 9.23 0.62 -9.26
C PHE A 136 8.81 1.68 -8.26
N ILE A 137 7.74 2.45 -8.56
CA ILE A 137 7.25 3.52 -7.67
C ILE A 137 6.90 2.95 -6.29
N ARG A 138 6.22 1.78 -6.25
CA ARG A 138 5.88 1.11 -4.97
C ARG A 138 7.11 0.64 -4.22
N MET A 139 8.11 0.11 -4.90
CA MET A 139 9.39 -0.26 -4.29
C MET A 139 10.04 0.97 -3.63
N VAL A 140 10.23 2.05 -4.38
CA VAL A 140 10.82 3.30 -3.84
C VAL A 140 9.98 3.81 -2.67
N PHE A 141 8.65 3.85 -2.81
CA PHE A 141 7.74 4.31 -1.77
C PHE A 141 7.85 3.47 -0.49
N ASN A 142 7.90 2.15 -0.60
CA ASN A 142 8.03 1.27 0.56
C ASN A 142 9.30 1.59 1.36
N TYR A 143 10.42 1.81 0.68
CA TYR A 143 11.69 2.15 1.33
C TYR A 143 11.68 3.56 1.92
N VAL A 144 11.22 4.57 1.18
CA VAL A 144 11.23 5.98 1.61
C VAL A 144 10.18 6.24 2.70
N ALA A 145 9.06 5.54 2.67
CA ALA A 145 7.96 5.71 3.62
C ALA A 145 7.99 4.72 4.80
N GLY A 146 9.05 3.92 4.96
CA GLY A 146 9.20 3.02 6.11
C GLY A 146 8.18 1.89 6.16
N ILE A 147 7.84 1.30 5.00
CA ILE A 147 6.96 0.13 4.88
C ILE A 147 7.84 -1.11 4.76
N SER A 148 8.29 -1.65 5.88
CA SER A 148 9.19 -2.82 5.91
C SER A 148 8.47 -4.16 5.75
N ASP A 149 7.14 -4.20 5.95
CA ASP A 149 6.29 -5.37 5.70
C ASP A 149 5.92 -5.51 4.21
N ASP A 150 6.84 -5.17 3.32
CA ASP A 150 6.68 -5.18 1.86
C ASP A 150 6.82 -6.58 1.23
N TYR A 151 6.44 -7.62 1.95
CA TYR A 151 6.63 -8.99 1.50
C TYR A 151 5.64 -9.44 0.40
N ASN A 152 5.97 -10.55 -0.24
CA ASN A 152 5.30 -11.06 -1.43
C ASN A 152 3.80 -11.38 -1.31
N LYS A 153 3.23 -11.39 -0.09
CA LYS A 153 1.77 -11.49 0.12
C LYS A 153 1.04 -10.16 -0.08
N ASN A 154 1.76 -9.03 0.02
CA ASN A 154 1.21 -7.68 -0.13
C ASN A 154 1.32 -7.15 -1.56
N ILE A 155 1.75 -7.99 -2.49
CA ILE A 155 1.78 -7.72 -3.93
C ILE A 155 0.91 -8.75 -4.62
N SER A 156 -0.07 -8.30 -5.43
CA SER A 156 -0.97 -9.20 -6.16
C SER A 156 -1.06 -8.84 -7.63
N PHE A 157 -1.47 -9.83 -8.40
CA PHE A 157 -1.79 -9.69 -9.81
C PHE A 157 -3.25 -10.03 -10.04
N ILE A 158 -3.87 -9.39 -11.01
CA ILE A 158 -5.24 -9.66 -11.46
C ILE A 158 -5.20 -10.14 -12.90
N MET A 159 -6.14 -11.00 -13.28
CA MET A 159 -6.25 -11.48 -14.65
C MET A 159 -7.66 -11.21 -15.18
N ASP A 160 -7.74 -10.62 -16.36
CA ASP A 160 -9.00 -10.40 -17.04
C ASP A 160 -9.57 -11.68 -17.70
N LYS A 161 -10.80 -11.62 -18.18
CA LYS A 161 -11.48 -12.74 -18.86
C LYS A 161 -10.78 -13.19 -20.16
N THR A 162 -9.82 -12.42 -20.69
CA THR A 162 -9.04 -12.76 -21.89
C THR A 162 -7.68 -13.42 -21.54
N GLY A 163 -7.40 -13.60 -20.24
CA GLY A 163 -6.15 -14.20 -19.76
C GLY A 163 -4.98 -13.22 -19.64
N ARG A 164 -5.22 -11.90 -19.78
CA ARG A 164 -4.17 -10.90 -19.62
C ARG A 164 -3.99 -10.54 -18.16
N TRP A 165 -2.74 -10.58 -17.73
CA TRP A 165 -2.35 -10.20 -16.38
C TRP A 165 -2.09 -8.69 -16.27
N ARG A 166 -2.39 -8.13 -15.11
CA ARG A 166 -2.07 -6.77 -14.68
C ARG A 166 -1.62 -6.80 -13.22
N LEU A 167 -0.82 -5.83 -12.83
CA LEU A 167 -0.56 -5.60 -11.41
C LEU A 167 -1.84 -5.09 -10.73
N SER A 168 -2.18 -5.62 -9.55
CA SER A 168 -3.34 -5.11 -8.81
C SER A 168 -3.08 -3.69 -8.31
N PRO A 169 -4.10 -2.90 -7.97
CA PRO A 169 -3.93 -1.73 -7.10
C PRO A 169 -3.16 -2.10 -5.82
N ALA A 170 -2.42 -1.15 -5.24
CA ALA A 170 -1.72 -1.37 -3.99
C ALA A 170 -2.69 -1.46 -2.81
N TYR A 171 -2.33 -2.22 -1.79
CA TYR A 171 -3.09 -2.42 -0.56
C TYR A 171 -2.13 -2.70 0.60
N ASP A 172 -2.63 -2.61 1.84
CA ASP A 172 -1.83 -2.75 3.07
C ASP A 172 -0.61 -1.80 3.09
N VAL A 173 -0.83 -0.55 2.66
CA VAL A 173 0.18 0.49 2.57
C VAL A 173 0.15 1.30 3.85
N MET A 174 1.08 1.03 4.78
CA MET A 174 1.15 1.75 6.06
C MET A 174 2.53 1.62 6.69
N PHE A 175 2.84 2.53 7.60
CA PHE A 175 4.07 2.50 8.37
C PHE A 175 4.21 1.19 9.16
N THR A 176 5.32 0.48 8.96
CA THR A 176 5.63 -0.77 9.66
C THR A 176 7.08 -0.85 10.14
N ALA A 177 7.89 0.17 9.87
CA ALA A 177 9.25 0.23 10.38
C ALA A 177 9.24 0.16 11.91
N ASN A 178 10.07 -0.71 12.48
CA ASN A 178 10.09 -0.94 13.92
C ASN A 178 10.71 0.25 14.65
N THR A 179 9.88 1.00 15.39
CA THR A 179 10.30 2.17 16.19
C THR A 179 10.75 1.79 17.59
N TRP A 180 10.55 0.53 18.00
CA TRP A 180 10.72 0.11 19.40
C TRP A 180 12.09 -0.48 19.70
N GLU A 181 12.82 -0.92 18.68
CA GLU A 181 14.17 -1.40 18.84
C GLU A 181 15.16 -0.34 18.32
N ASN A 182 16.16 -0.02 19.12
CA ASN A 182 17.26 0.88 18.76
C ASN A 182 18.16 0.33 17.62
N SER A 183 17.60 -0.49 16.73
CA SER A 183 18.31 -0.97 15.57
C SER A 183 18.19 0.07 14.46
N SER A 184 19.30 0.68 14.14
CA SER A 184 19.49 1.62 13.03
C SER A 184 19.25 1.01 11.62
N ALA A 185 18.80 -0.23 11.53
CA ALA A 185 18.56 -0.90 10.27
C ALA A 185 17.11 -1.36 10.18
N HIS A 186 16.29 -0.58 9.47
CA HIS A 186 14.97 -1.04 9.02
C HIS A 186 15.18 -2.06 7.90
N ILE A 187 14.95 -3.33 8.21
CA ILE A 187 15.15 -4.43 7.25
C ILE A 187 13.83 -4.70 6.54
N HIS A 188 13.82 -4.52 5.24
CA HIS A 188 12.69 -4.82 4.38
C HIS A 188 12.52 -6.32 4.14
N SER A 189 11.29 -6.76 3.95
CA SER A 189 10.97 -8.15 3.63
C SER A 189 11.41 -8.52 2.20
N MET A 190 11.31 -7.57 1.26
CA MET A 190 11.83 -7.72 -0.09
C MET A 190 13.11 -6.92 -0.27
N GLY A 191 14.11 -7.53 -0.91
CA GLY A 191 15.36 -6.88 -1.27
C GLY A 191 15.28 -6.10 -2.58
N VAL A 192 16.23 -5.19 -2.76
CA VAL A 192 16.51 -4.52 -4.03
C VAL A 192 17.93 -4.89 -4.42
N MET A 193 18.10 -5.73 -5.45
CA MET A 193 19.39 -6.28 -5.86
C MET A 193 20.17 -6.90 -4.67
N GLY A 194 19.45 -7.63 -3.81
CA GLY A 194 20.00 -8.30 -2.63
C GLY A 194 20.17 -7.43 -1.38
N LYS A 195 20.02 -6.10 -1.47
CA LYS A 195 20.03 -5.19 -0.31
C LYS A 195 18.64 -5.08 0.30
N ARG A 196 18.54 -5.11 1.64
CA ARG A 196 17.27 -4.99 2.39
C ARG A 196 17.20 -3.79 3.31
N SER A 197 18.25 -2.98 3.35
CA SER A 197 18.36 -1.78 4.17
C SER A 197 19.42 -0.85 3.60
N ALA A 198 19.45 0.40 4.07
CA ALA A 198 20.45 1.39 3.71
C ALA A 198 20.62 1.57 2.19
N LEU A 199 19.46 1.61 1.47
CA LEU A 199 19.45 1.93 0.06
C LEU A 199 19.70 3.42 -0.16
N THR A 200 20.37 3.69 -1.27
CA THR A 200 20.64 5.04 -1.76
C THR A 200 19.77 5.34 -2.98
N THR A 201 19.65 6.61 -3.36
CA THR A 201 18.99 6.99 -4.62
C THR A 201 19.66 6.35 -5.82
N SER A 202 20.99 6.19 -5.78
CA SER A 202 21.75 5.49 -6.82
C SER A 202 21.37 4.00 -6.94
N ASP A 203 21.04 3.33 -5.82
CA ASP A 203 20.57 1.95 -5.86
C ASP A 203 19.21 1.86 -6.59
N PHE A 204 18.32 2.83 -6.39
CA PHE A 204 17.05 2.88 -7.11
C PHE A 204 17.23 3.15 -8.60
N VAL A 205 18.11 4.08 -8.98
CA VAL A 205 18.43 4.37 -10.40
C VAL A 205 19.03 3.14 -11.07
N ASN A 206 20.00 2.49 -10.43
CA ASN A 206 20.62 1.26 -10.95
C ASN A 206 19.62 0.11 -11.10
N PHE A 207 18.66 -0.01 -10.16
CA PHE A 207 17.58 -1.00 -10.29
C PHE A 207 16.68 -0.74 -11.49
N ALA A 208 16.44 0.54 -11.80
CA ALA A 208 15.53 0.95 -12.86
C ALA A 208 16.10 0.74 -14.27
N GLU A 209 17.43 0.55 -14.41
CA GLU A 209 18.12 0.39 -15.69
C GLU A 209 17.42 -0.70 -16.55
N ASP A 210 17.05 -0.34 -17.77
CA ASP A 210 16.33 -1.19 -18.74
C ASP A 210 14.89 -1.61 -18.33
N PHE A 211 14.38 -1.16 -17.17
CA PHE A 211 13.07 -1.60 -16.69
C PHE A 211 12.04 -0.47 -16.60
N VAL A 212 12.46 0.75 -16.27
CA VAL A 212 11.60 1.91 -15.99
C VAL A 212 12.04 3.13 -16.79
N GLU A 213 11.08 3.86 -17.31
CA GLU A 213 11.32 5.17 -17.94
C GLU A 213 11.35 6.29 -16.90
N GLU A 214 12.24 7.29 -17.07
CA GLU A 214 12.39 8.48 -16.20
C GLU A 214 12.45 8.12 -14.69
N PRO A 215 13.35 7.23 -14.23
CA PRO A 215 13.37 6.78 -12.84
C PRO A 215 13.62 7.90 -11.84
N GLU A 216 14.47 8.87 -12.15
CA GLU A 216 14.78 10.01 -11.28
C GLU A 216 13.53 10.84 -11.00
N LYS A 217 12.73 11.11 -12.00
CA LYS A 217 11.46 11.85 -11.87
C LYS A 217 10.48 11.11 -10.96
N LYS A 218 10.39 9.77 -11.09
CA LYS A 218 9.53 8.94 -10.25
C LYS A 218 10.02 8.91 -8.80
N ILE A 219 11.34 8.84 -8.59
CA ILE A 219 11.95 8.92 -7.26
C ILE A 219 11.61 10.27 -6.62
N LEU A 220 11.83 11.39 -7.31
CA LEU A 220 11.52 12.74 -6.80
C LEU A 220 10.03 12.89 -6.47
N GLN A 221 9.14 12.33 -7.28
CA GLN A 221 7.70 12.33 -7.02
C GLN A 221 7.36 11.58 -5.72
N VAL A 222 8.01 10.46 -5.45
CA VAL A 222 7.84 9.71 -4.19
C VAL A 222 8.30 10.54 -2.99
N PHE A 223 9.48 11.18 -3.08
CA PHE A 223 9.98 12.03 -2.00
C PHE A 223 9.05 13.22 -1.74
N ASP A 224 8.55 13.90 -2.79
CA ASP A 224 7.57 14.98 -2.64
C ASP A 224 6.29 14.48 -1.95
N ALA A 225 5.82 13.29 -2.30
CA ALA A 225 4.64 12.69 -1.67
C ALA A 225 4.85 12.39 -0.18
N VAL A 226 6.00 11.80 0.17
CA VAL A 226 6.32 11.44 1.57
C VAL A 226 6.57 12.69 2.42
N SER A 227 7.12 13.78 1.85
CA SER A 227 7.30 15.06 2.55
C SER A 227 5.99 15.67 3.09
N LYS A 228 4.84 15.23 2.56
CA LYS A 228 3.50 15.67 3.01
C LYS A 228 3.01 14.97 4.28
N PHE A 229 3.77 14.00 4.80
CA PHE A 229 3.36 13.17 5.93
C PHE A 229 2.84 13.98 7.12
N GLN A 230 3.60 14.96 7.62
CA GLN A 230 3.21 15.77 8.78
C GLN A 230 1.91 16.55 8.53
N SER A 231 1.76 17.17 7.36
CA SER A 231 0.56 17.92 7.02
C SER A 231 -0.69 17.03 6.94
N LEU A 232 -0.54 15.82 6.42
CA LEU A 232 -1.59 14.83 6.36
C LEU A 232 -1.93 14.31 7.76
N CYS A 233 -0.93 14.10 8.64
CA CYS A 233 -1.18 13.74 10.04
C CYS A 233 -2.06 14.76 10.76
N VAL A 234 -1.80 16.05 10.55
CA VAL A 234 -2.65 17.14 11.09
C VAL A 234 -4.07 17.03 10.53
N THR A 235 -4.21 16.80 9.22
CA THR A 235 -5.52 16.69 8.55
C THR A 235 -6.36 15.56 9.12
N TYR A 236 -5.73 14.43 9.44
CA TYR A 236 -6.41 13.24 9.98
C TYR A 236 -6.41 13.15 11.51
N GLY A 237 -5.98 14.21 12.20
CA GLY A 237 -6.07 14.31 13.66
C GLY A 237 -5.13 13.35 14.41
N ILE A 238 -4.00 12.99 13.80
CA ILE A 238 -2.98 12.15 14.45
C ILE A 238 -2.21 13.01 15.46
N ASP A 239 -2.06 12.49 16.68
CA ASP A 239 -1.32 13.15 17.75
C ASP A 239 0.11 13.50 17.30
N LYS A 240 0.55 14.74 17.66
CA LYS A 240 1.85 15.25 17.25
C LYS A 240 3.01 14.40 17.76
N ALA A 241 2.93 13.84 18.97
CA ALA A 241 3.99 13.03 19.52
C ALA A 241 4.15 11.70 18.77
N ILE A 242 3.05 11.18 18.19
CA ILE A 242 3.07 9.98 17.35
C ILE A 242 3.64 10.33 15.97
N SER A 243 3.15 11.39 15.35
CA SER A 243 3.62 11.79 14.02
C SER A 243 5.09 12.21 14.03
N ASP A 244 5.57 12.90 15.08
CA ASP A 244 6.98 13.28 15.20
C ASP A 244 7.89 12.05 15.33
N LYS A 245 7.46 10.99 16.02
CA LYS A 245 8.24 9.74 16.12
C LYS A 245 8.37 9.05 14.76
N ILE A 246 7.28 8.99 14.01
CA ILE A 246 7.30 8.40 12.66
C ILE A 246 8.18 9.25 11.75
N GLN A 247 8.01 10.59 11.77
CA GLN A 247 8.81 11.50 10.95
C GLN A 247 10.30 11.34 11.22
N HIS A 248 10.71 11.24 12.48
CA HIS A 248 12.10 11.01 12.84
C HIS A 248 12.68 9.73 12.20
N VAL A 249 11.87 8.69 12.07
CA VAL A 249 12.27 7.47 11.35
C VAL A 249 12.39 7.76 9.86
N LEU A 250 11.38 8.41 9.26
CA LEU A 250 11.38 8.72 7.82
C LEU A 250 12.59 9.57 7.42
N ASP A 251 12.95 10.56 8.23
CA ASP A 251 14.11 11.43 8.00
C ASP A 251 15.45 10.66 8.00
N GLY A 252 15.50 9.49 8.64
CA GLY A 252 16.69 8.64 8.70
C GLY A 252 16.76 7.52 7.66
N LEU A 253 15.70 7.29 6.89
CA LEU A 253 15.64 6.13 5.97
C LEU A 253 16.43 6.33 4.68
N VAL A 254 16.52 7.56 4.20
CA VAL A 254 17.28 7.91 3.01
C VAL A 254 18.23 9.04 3.33
N THR A 255 19.51 8.73 3.29
CA THR A 255 20.59 9.62 3.75
C THR A 255 21.28 10.37 2.61
N ASP A 256 20.86 10.16 1.37
CA ASP A 256 21.54 10.70 0.20
C ASP A 256 21.09 12.10 -0.18
N ASP A 257 22.03 12.79 -0.82
CA ASP A 257 21.79 14.11 -1.38
C ASP A 257 20.90 14.01 -2.64
N LEU A 258 19.59 14.31 -2.44
CA LEU A 258 18.62 14.40 -3.56
C LEU A 258 19.05 15.38 -4.66
N ASN A 259 20.02 16.26 -4.38
CA ASN A 259 20.56 17.18 -5.38
C ASN A 259 21.25 16.43 -6.53
N LEU A 260 21.72 15.20 -6.30
CA LEU A 260 22.30 14.38 -7.38
C LEU A 260 21.28 14.01 -8.47
N LEU A 261 19.99 13.89 -8.11
CA LEU A 261 18.91 13.58 -9.05
C LEU A 261 18.43 14.79 -9.86
N GLN A 262 18.77 16.01 -9.44
CA GLN A 262 18.36 17.25 -10.12
C GLN A 262 19.39 17.73 -11.16
N LEU A 263 20.54 17.08 -11.24
CA LEU A 263 21.66 17.48 -12.11
C LEU A 263 21.78 16.64 -13.39
N THR A 264 20.89 15.63 -13.57
CA THR A 264 20.78 14.81 -14.78
C THR A 264 19.50 15.14 -15.54
#